data_2a7d8ce9f528cc4710ace86b215251fb
#
_entry.id   2a7d8ce9f528cc4710ace86b215251fb
#
_cell.length_a   1.000
_cell.length_b   1.000
_cell.length_c   1.000
_cell.angle_alpha   90.00
_cell.angle_beta   90.00
_cell.angle_gamma   90.00
#
_symmetry.space_group_name_H-M   'P 1'
#
loop_
_entity.id
_entity.type
_entity.pdbx_description
1 polymer ?
#
loop_
_entity_poly.entity_id
_entity_poly.type
_entity_poly.pdbx_seq_one_letter_code
_entity_poly.pdbx_strand_id
1 'polypeptide(L)'
;MVPVNLRPLDEAWKLGNRFGLAPLVLPIGTLNPVARVFAVHARMAELKGSYQPLLAYAILALTGLFIKPVQDAVLGLFAKKTTAVMTNVPGPGVPLKFCGATLRQSMFWVPCSGGVGVGLSILSYGGGVQFGLITDSALCPDPDAIASHFAPEFDKLLALTLMLPWGNEQAA
;
A
#
# COMPACT_ATOMS: atom_id res chain seq x y z
N MET A 1 4.00 -4.51 -5.07
CA MET A 1 4.98 -3.53 -4.58
C MET A 1 4.34 -2.63 -3.55
N VAL A 2 5.06 -2.30 -2.48
CA VAL A 2 4.61 -1.41 -1.40
C VAL A 2 5.65 -0.30 -1.23
N PRO A 3 5.25 0.97 -1.24
CA PRO A 3 6.15 2.06 -0.88
C PRO A 3 6.38 2.06 0.64
N VAL A 4 7.64 2.08 1.03
CA VAL A 4 8.07 2.15 2.44
C VAL A 4 8.69 3.52 2.68
N ASN A 5 8.16 4.26 3.64
CA ASN A 5 8.70 5.57 4.00
C ASN A 5 10.09 5.38 4.65
N LEU A 6 11.09 6.06 4.09
CA LEU A 6 12.47 6.07 4.59
C LEU A 6 12.81 7.37 5.35
N ARG A 7 11.82 8.23 5.56
CA ARG A 7 12.00 9.48 6.28
C ARG A 7 11.89 9.24 7.79
N PRO A 8 12.84 9.75 8.58
CA PRO A 8 12.73 9.77 10.02
C PRO A 8 11.47 10.52 10.49
N LEU A 9 10.91 10.14 11.63
CA LEU A 9 9.67 10.74 12.14
C LEU A 9 9.82 12.21 12.49
N ASP A 10 10.99 12.63 12.95
CA ASP A 10 11.34 14.03 13.23
C ASP A 10 11.42 14.93 11.98
N GLU A 11 11.56 14.31 10.81
CA GLU A 11 11.54 14.97 9.51
C GLU A 11 10.22 14.82 8.76
N ALA A 12 9.17 14.23 9.35
CA ALA A 12 7.89 13.95 8.68
C ALA A 12 7.20 15.19 8.12
N TRP A 13 7.45 16.37 8.72
CA TRP A 13 6.91 17.67 8.30
C TRP A 13 7.60 18.27 7.08
N LYS A 14 8.81 17.83 6.72
CA LYS A 14 9.54 18.32 5.54
C LYS A 14 8.90 17.81 4.26
N LEU A 15 8.77 18.69 3.26
CA LEU A 15 8.31 18.29 1.93
C LEU A 15 9.37 17.47 1.19
N GLY A 16 8.93 16.61 0.28
CA GLY A 16 9.80 15.79 -0.57
C GLY A 16 9.43 14.31 -0.55
N ASN A 17 9.94 13.56 -1.51
CA ASN A 17 9.72 12.13 -1.67
C ASN A 17 10.95 11.36 -1.22
N ARG A 18 10.84 10.64 -0.10
CA ARG A 18 11.92 9.79 0.42
C ARG A 18 11.32 8.44 0.82
N PHE A 19 11.09 7.61 -0.19
CA PHE A 19 10.53 6.27 -0.01
C PHE A 19 11.24 5.25 -0.88
N GLY A 20 11.32 4.03 -0.43
CA GLY A 20 11.75 2.87 -1.21
C GLY A 20 10.58 2.02 -1.64
N LEU A 21 10.67 1.41 -2.81
CA LEU A 21 9.72 0.42 -3.27
C LEU A 21 10.18 -0.97 -2.85
N ALA A 22 9.32 -1.72 -2.20
CA ALA A 22 9.65 -3.05 -1.73
C ALA A 22 8.65 -4.09 -2.26
N PRO A 23 9.14 -5.26 -2.73
CA PRO A 23 8.26 -6.33 -3.19
C PRO A 23 7.61 -7.02 -2.00
N LEU A 24 6.28 -7.04 -1.97
CA LEU A 24 5.48 -7.82 -1.04
C LEU A 24 4.77 -8.92 -1.80
N VAL A 25 5.06 -10.17 -1.47
CA VAL A 25 4.35 -11.33 -2.01
C VAL A 25 3.13 -11.60 -1.12
N LEU A 26 1.93 -11.48 -1.68
CA LEU A 26 0.69 -11.75 -0.95
C LEU A 26 0.44 -13.26 -0.84
N PRO A 27 -0.03 -13.76 0.32
CA PRO A 27 -0.32 -15.18 0.54
C PRO A 27 -1.70 -15.57 -0.01
N ILE A 28 -1.88 -15.45 -1.33
CA ILE A 28 -3.17 -15.68 -2.01
C ILE A 28 -3.69 -17.13 -1.88
N GLY A 29 -2.80 -18.11 -1.70
CA GLY A 29 -3.17 -19.51 -1.50
C GLY A 29 -3.62 -19.86 -0.08
N THR A 30 -3.58 -18.92 0.87
CA THR A 30 -4.00 -19.16 2.25
C THR A 30 -5.52 -19.01 2.37
N LEU A 31 -6.24 -20.09 2.58
CA LEU A 31 -7.70 -20.09 2.63
C LEU A 31 -8.24 -19.41 3.91
N ASN A 32 -7.59 -19.64 5.05
CA ASN A 32 -8.00 -19.04 6.31
C ASN A 32 -7.71 -17.53 6.30
N PRO A 33 -8.74 -16.65 6.41
CA PRO A 33 -8.55 -15.20 6.32
C PRO A 33 -7.73 -14.62 7.47
N VAL A 34 -7.86 -15.16 8.68
CA VAL A 34 -7.09 -14.72 9.86
C VAL A 34 -5.61 -15.08 9.68
N ALA A 35 -5.31 -16.31 9.29
CA ALA A 35 -3.94 -16.74 9.00
C ALA A 35 -3.31 -15.90 7.86
N ARG A 36 -4.13 -15.51 6.87
CA ARG A 36 -3.68 -14.63 5.78
C ARG A 36 -3.30 -13.23 6.28
N VAL A 37 -4.08 -12.64 7.20
CA VAL A 37 -3.76 -11.35 7.83
C VAL A 37 -2.45 -11.43 8.60
N PHE A 38 -2.27 -12.45 9.44
CA PHE A 38 -1.02 -12.65 10.19
C PHE A 38 0.18 -12.88 9.27
N ALA A 39 0.02 -13.65 8.20
CA ALA A 39 1.08 -13.87 7.23
C ALA A 39 1.49 -12.57 6.51
N VAL A 40 0.54 -11.71 6.14
CA VAL A 40 0.82 -10.39 5.55
C VAL A 40 1.51 -9.49 6.56
N HIS A 41 1.02 -9.46 7.81
CA HIS A 41 1.63 -8.67 8.89
C HIS A 41 3.10 -9.06 9.12
N ALA A 42 3.38 -10.36 9.25
CA ALA A 42 4.74 -10.87 9.43
C ALA A 42 5.66 -10.47 8.26
N ARG A 43 5.21 -10.65 7.01
CA ARG A 43 5.96 -10.24 5.81
C ARG A 43 6.22 -8.73 5.75
N MET A 44 5.24 -7.93 6.17
CA MET A 44 5.41 -6.47 6.23
C MET A 44 6.40 -6.06 7.31
N ALA A 45 6.39 -6.71 8.47
CA ALA A 45 7.35 -6.45 9.55
C ALA A 45 8.80 -6.80 9.10
N GLU A 46 8.98 -7.97 8.49
CA GLU A 46 10.26 -8.39 7.91
C GLU A 46 10.75 -7.40 6.84
N LEU A 47 9.84 -6.97 5.95
CA LEU A 47 10.16 -6.03 4.88
C LEU A 47 10.63 -4.68 5.42
N LYS A 48 9.93 -4.15 6.42
CA LYS A 48 10.27 -2.87 7.06
C LYS A 48 11.59 -2.93 7.83
N GLY A 49 11.93 -4.09 8.41
CA GLY A 49 13.20 -4.34 9.09
C GLY A 49 14.37 -4.66 8.15
N SER A 50 14.11 -4.84 6.85
CA SER A 50 15.13 -5.21 5.87
C SER A 50 15.77 -3.98 5.21
N TYR A 51 16.92 -4.18 4.58
CA TYR A 51 17.59 -3.17 3.76
C TYR A 51 16.99 -3.02 2.36
N GLN A 52 16.02 -3.84 1.98
CA GLN A 52 15.44 -3.85 0.63
C GLN A 52 14.86 -2.49 0.19
N PRO A 53 14.05 -1.77 1.02
CA PRO A 53 13.54 -0.47 0.63
C PRO A 53 14.65 0.57 0.43
N LEU A 54 15.69 0.54 1.27
CA LEU A 54 16.82 1.45 1.17
C LEU A 54 17.65 1.17 -0.09
N LEU A 55 17.89 -0.11 -0.40
CA LEU A 55 18.59 -0.51 -1.61
C LEU A 55 17.81 -0.13 -2.87
N ALA A 56 16.51 -0.34 -2.89
CA ALA A 56 15.65 0.07 -3.99
C ALA A 56 15.69 1.60 -4.20
N TYR A 57 15.63 2.36 -3.11
CA TYR A 57 15.78 3.82 -3.16
C TYR A 57 17.14 4.24 -3.73
N ALA A 58 18.23 3.62 -3.28
CA ALA A 58 19.59 3.93 -3.78
C ALA A 58 19.73 3.59 -5.28
N ILE A 59 19.20 2.45 -5.72
CA ILE A 59 19.19 2.07 -7.15
C ILE A 59 18.41 3.10 -7.97
N LEU A 60 17.22 3.51 -7.53
CA LEU A 60 16.42 4.50 -8.24
C LEU A 60 17.09 5.87 -8.26
N ALA A 61 17.72 6.28 -7.15
CA ALA A 61 18.45 7.56 -7.08
C ALA A 61 19.65 7.56 -8.03
N LEU A 62 20.43 6.48 -8.07
CA LEU A 62 21.53 6.33 -9.00
C LEU A 62 21.04 6.29 -10.46
N THR A 63 19.95 5.55 -10.71
CA THR A 63 19.34 5.47 -12.05
C THR A 63 18.92 6.83 -12.56
N GLY A 64 18.48 7.73 -11.68
CA GLY A 64 18.11 9.10 -12.02
C GLY A 64 19.26 9.95 -12.60
N LEU A 65 20.52 9.55 -12.40
CA LEU A 65 21.71 10.22 -12.95
C LEU A 65 22.06 9.76 -14.36
N PHE A 66 21.46 8.68 -14.85
CA PHE A 66 21.73 8.13 -16.17
C PHE A 66 20.82 8.72 -17.25
N ILE A 67 21.16 8.42 -18.50
CA ILE A 67 20.35 8.79 -19.67
C ILE A 67 19.05 7.98 -19.70
N LYS A 68 18.02 8.54 -20.34
CA LYS A 68 16.67 8.00 -20.38
C LYS A 68 16.57 6.50 -20.76
N PRO A 69 17.29 5.94 -21.78
CA PRO A 69 17.21 4.52 -22.10
C PRO A 69 17.61 3.61 -20.94
N VAL A 70 18.59 4.00 -20.11
CA VAL A 70 19.02 3.25 -18.94
C VAL A 70 17.96 3.32 -17.85
N GLN A 71 17.38 4.51 -17.62
CA GLN A 71 16.26 4.70 -16.69
C GLN A 71 15.08 3.81 -17.07
N ASP A 72 14.67 3.81 -18.33
CA ASP A 72 13.55 3.02 -18.85
C ASP A 72 13.81 1.51 -18.70
N ALA A 73 15.04 1.06 -18.94
CA ALA A 73 15.42 -0.34 -18.76
C ALA A 73 15.33 -0.80 -17.29
N VAL A 74 15.86 0.00 -16.36
CA VAL A 74 15.81 -0.30 -14.91
C VAL A 74 14.37 -0.28 -14.41
N LEU A 75 13.59 0.75 -14.74
CA LEU A 75 12.17 0.84 -14.36
C LEU A 75 11.36 -0.32 -14.96
N GLY A 76 11.67 -0.71 -16.19
CA GLY A 76 11.05 -1.86 -16.85
C GLY A 76 11.32 -3.19 -16.13
N LEU A 77 12.51 -3.38 -15.55
CA LEU A 77 12.81 -4.56 -14.74
C LEU A 77 11.98 -4.61 -13.45
N PHE A 78 11.79 -3.46 -12.78
CA PHE A 78 10.92 -3.38 -11.61
C PHE A 78 9.45 -3.64 -11.98
N ALA A 79 8.98 -3.06 -13.08
CA ALA A 79 7.60 -3.19 -13.54
C ALA A 79 7.25 -4.64 -13.94
N LYS A 80 8.13 -5.34 -14.65
CA LYS A 80 7.90 -6.73 -15.11
C LYS A 80 7.60 -7.72 -13.98
N LYS A 81 8.05 -7.45 -12.76
CA LYS A 81 7.84 -8.29 -11.56
C LYS A 81 6.76 -7.75 -10.64
N THR A 82 6.04 -6.70 -11.06
CA THR A 82 5.05 -6.01 -10.24
C THR A 82 3.67 -6.18 -10.83
N THR A 83 2.79 -6.86 -10.12
CA THR A 83 1.37 -6.98 -10.51
C THR A 83 0.58 -5.75 -10.11
N ALA A 84 0.85 -5.22 -8.92
CA ALA A 84 0.14 -4.08 -8.37
C ALA A 84 1.03 -3.22 -7.47
N VAL A 85 0.72 -1.94 -7.37
CA VAL A 85 1.25 -1.07 -6.32
C VAL A 85 0.17 -0.86 -5.27
N MET A 86 0.50 -1.10 -4.01
CA MET A 86 -0.41 -0.94 -2.89
C MET A 86 0.20 0.02 -1.88
N THR A 87 -0.55 1.03 -1.45
CA THR A 87 -0.12 1.96 -0.42
C THR A 87 -1.18 2.12 0.65
N ASN A 88 -0.74 2.19 1.90
CA ASN A 88 -1.57 2.47 3.05
C ASN A 88 -1.02 3.70 3.75
N VAL A 89 -1.85 4.74 3.84
CA VAL A 89 -1.48 6.02 4.45
C VAL A 89 -2.40 6.27 5.65
N PRO A 90 -1.86 6.39 6.86
CA PRO A 90 -2.64 6.84 8.00
C PRO A 90 -2.93 8.33 7.84
N GLY A 91 -4.20 8.70 7.80
CA GLY A 91 -4.66 10.07 7.82
C GLY A 91 -5.09 10.51 9.22
N PRO A 92 -5.55 11.77 9.36
CA PRO A 92 -6.02 12.31 10.64
C PRO A 92 -7.20 11.50 11.21
N GLY A 93 -7.11 11.15 12.50
CA GLY A 93 -8.18 10.44 13.21
C GLY A 93 -9.42 11.30 13.46
N VAL A 94 -9.29 12.62 13.36
CA VAL A 94 -10.40 13.59 13.51
C VAL A 94 -10.67 14.29 12.18
N PRO A 95 -11.94 14.58 11.85
CA PRO A 95 -12.27 15.31 10.64
C PRO A 95 -11.66 16.71 10.60
N LEU A 96 -10.99 17.02 9.49
CA LEU A 96 -10.42 18.34 9.25
C LEU A 96 -11.50 19.35 8.85
N LYS A 97 -11.25 20.63 9.16
CA LYS A 97 -12.07 21.75 8.68
C LYS A 97 -11.29 22.54 7.63
N PHE A 98 -11.93 22.83 6.53
CA PHE A 98 -11.40 23.64 5.46
C PHE A 98 -12.37 24.81 5.16
N CYS A 99 -11.94 26.03 5.37
CA CYS A 99 -12.76 27.25 5.20
C CYS A 99 -14.12 27.18 5.94
N GLY A 100 -14.15 26.64 7.15
CA GLY A 100 -15.36 26.47 7.95
C GLY A 100 -16.21 25.24 7.64
N ALA A 101 -15.99 24.58 6.51
CA ALA A 101 -16.65 23.32 6.16
C ALA A 101 -15.89 22.10 6.70
N THR A 102 -16.61 21.10 7.16
CA THR A 102 -16.00 19.83 7.58
C THR A 102 -15.72 18.95 6.38
N LEU A 103 -14.46 18.55 6.22
CA LEU A 103 -14.07 17.56 5.23
C LEU A 103 -14.60 16.18 5.67
N ARG A 104 -15.57 15.63 4.96
CA ARG A 104 -16.21 14.37 5.34
C ARG A 104 -15.39 13.15 4.90
N GLN A 105 -14.71 13.24 3.78
CA GLN A 105 -13.99 12.15 3.17
C GLN A 105 -12.77 12.68 2.41
N SER A 106 -11.68 11.93 2.44
CA SER A 106 -10.49 12.18 1.65
C SER A 106 -10.09 10.89 0.94
N MET A 107 -9.57 11.01 -0.27
CA MET A 107 -9.10 9.88 -1.08
C MET A 107 -7.87 10.32 -1.86
N PHE A 108 -6.98 9.39 -2.16
CA PHE A 108 -5.88 9.61 -3.07
C PHE A 108 -5.72 8.42 -4.01
N TRP A 109 -5.01 8.62 -5.11
CA TRP A 109 -4.78 7.61 -6.12
C TRP A 109 -3.30 7.29 -6.22
N VAL A 110 -2.99 6.02 -6.42
CA VAL A 110 -1.61 5.57 -6.64
C VAL A 110 -1.29 5.71 -8.12
N PRO A 111 -0.29 6.51 -8.50
CA PRO A 111 0.13 6.56 -9.89
C PRO A 111 0.71 5.20 -10.31
N CYS A 112 0.21 4.68 -11.43
CA CYS A 112 0.72 3.48 -12.06
C CYS A 112 1.52 3.85 -13.30
N SER A 113 2.64 3.15 -13.54
CA SER A 113 3.48 3.34 -14.72
C SER A 113 4.23 2.05 -15.05
N GLY A 114 4.82 1.97 -16.23
CA GLY A 114 5.73 0.88 -16.60
C GLY A 114 5.10 -0.50 -16.69
N GLY A 115 3.83 -0.61 -17.09
CA GLY A 115 3.14 -1.90 -17.24
C GLY A 115 2.53 -2.46 -15.95
N VAL A 116 2.44 -1.66 -14.88
CA VAL A 116 1.71 -2.03 -13.67
C VAL A 116 0.23 -1.68 -13.86
N GLY A 117 -0.61 -2.70 -13.94
CA GLY A 117 -2.02 -2.55 -14.29
C GLY A 117 -2.95 -2.22 -13.12
N VAL A 118 -2.49 -2.29 -11.86
CA VAL A 118 -3.36 -2.13 -10.69
C VAL A 118 -2.68 -1.27 -9.63
N GLY A 119 -3.36 -0.22 -9.20
CA GLY A 119 -3.00 0.62 -8.07
C GLY A 119 -4.07 0.57 -6.98
N LEU A 120 -3.64 0.29 -5.74
CA LEU A 120 -4.50 0.20 -4.57
C LEU A 120 -4.08 1.26 -3.55
N SER A 121 -4.99 2.10 -3.14
CA SER A 121 -4.80 3.07 -2.07
C SER A 121 -5.71 2.77 -0.89
N ILE A 122 -5.17 2.83 0.31
CA ILE A 122 -5.91 2.71 1.56
C ILE A 122 -5.60 3.96 2.38
N LEU A 123 -6.63 4.67 2.81
CA LEU A 123 -6.51 5.88 3.63
C LEU A 123 -7.42 5.77 4.84
N SER A 124 -6.83 5.85 6.04
CA SER A 124 -7.61 6.02 7.27
C SER A 124 -7.89 7.51 7.47
N TYR A 125 -9.16 7.88 7.68
CA TYR A 125 -9.55 9.27 7.90
C TYR A 125 -10.82 9.37 8.73
N GLY A 126 -10.81 10.18 9.79
CA GLY A 126 -12.00 10.48 10.60
C GLY A 126 -12.68 9.25 11.22
N GLY A 127 -11.93 8.21 11.55
CA GLY A 127 -12.44 6.94 12.08
C GLY A 127 -12.92 5.94 11.00
N GLY A 128 -12.87 6.31 9.71
CA GLY A 128 -13.20 5.44 8.59
C GLY A 128 -11.97 5.03 7.78
N VAL A 129 -12.16 4.09 6.87
CA VAL A 129 -11.15 3.65 5.91
C VAL A 129 -11.71 3.84 4.50
N GLN A 130 -10.97 4.55 3.65
CA GLN A 130 -11.24 4.69 2.24
C GLN A 130 -10.35 3.76 1.45
N PHE A 131 -10.95 3.02 0.54
CA PHE A 131 -10.28 2.15 -0.42
C PHE A 131 -10.39 2.76 -1.82
N GLY A 132 -9.26 2.92 -2.49
CA GLY A 132 -9.20 3.42 -3.87
C GLY A 132 -8.56 2.37 -4.78
N LEU A 133 -9.21 2.11 -5.91
CA LEU A 133 -8.71 1.22 -6.96
C LEU A 133 -8.57 2.02 -8.25
N ILE A 134 -7.38 1.99 -8.84
CA ILE A 134 -7.11 2.49 -10.18
C ILE A 134 -6.54 1.37 -11.02
N THR A 135 -7.02 1.21 -12.23
CA THR A 135 -6.58 0.14 -13.12
C THR A 135 -6.28 0.69 -14.52
N ASP A 136 -5.37 0.01 -15.20
CA ASP A 136 -5.17 0.17 -16.63
C ASP A 136 -6.18 -0.70 -17.38
N SER A 137 -6.95 -0.11 -18.29
CA SER A 137 -8.04 -0.80 -18.98
C SER A 137 -7.57 -1.94 -19.90
N ALA A 138 -6.33 -1.91 -20.37
CA ALA A 138 -5.76 -2.97 -21.19
C ALA A 138 -5.24 -4.14 -20.36
N LEU A 139 -4.70 -3.86 -19.14
CA LEU A 139 -4.10 -4.86 -18.27
C LEU A 139 -5.09 -5.44 -17.24
N CYS A 140 -6.13 -4.68 -16.91
CA CYS A 140 -7.19 -5.09 -16.00
C CYS A 140 -8.55 -4.62 -16.55
N PRO A 141 -9.16 -5.40 -17.45
CA PRO A 141 -10.38 -5.00 -18.15
C PRO A 141 -11.65 -5.01 -17.28
N ASP A 142 -11.61 -5.69 -16.12
CA ASP A 142 -12.74 -5.80 -15.20
C ASP A 142 -12.36 -5.33 -13.78
N PRO A 143 -12.27 -4.02 -13.55
CA PRO A 143 -11.96 -3.47 -12.23
C PRO A 143 -13.11 -3.68 -11.22
N ASP A 144 -14.35 -3.76 -11.69
CA ASP A 144 -15.53 -3.92 -10.84
C ASP A 144 -15.54 -5.29 -10.16
N ALA A 145 -15.00 -6.32 -10.80
CA ALA A 145 -14.82 -7.63 -10.17
C ALA A 145 -13.89 -7.53 -8.94
N ILE A 146 -12.81 -6.76 -9.01
CA ILE A 146 -11.91 -6.53 -7.87
C ILE A 146 -12.62 -5.72 -6.79
N ALA A 147 -13.26 -4.61 -7.18
CA ALA A 147 -13.91 -3.70 -6.23
C ALA A 147 -15.06 -4.38 -5.48
N SER A 148 -15.84 -5.24 -6.15
CA SER A 148 -16.98 -5.94 -5.55
C SER A 148 -16.59 -6.92 -4.44
N HIS A 149 -15.36 -7.43 -4.43
CA HIS A 149 -14.88 -8.32 -3.38
C HIS A 149 -14.42 -7.60 -2.11
N PHE A 150 -14.17 -6.28 -2.16
CA PHE A 150 -13.60 -5.55 -1.04
C PHE A 150 -14.53 -5.52 0.18
N ALA A 151 -15.77 -5.07 0.02
CA ALA A 151 -16.72 -4.96 1.12
C ALA A 151 -17.04 -6.33 1.77
N PRO A 152 -17.39 -7.39 1.01
CA PRO A 152 -17.64 -8.71 1.59
C PRO A 152 -16.45 -9.31 2.36
N GLU A 153 -15.22 -9.15 1.86
CA GLU A 153 -14.04 -9.65 2.56
C GLU A 153 -13.72 -8.82 3.81
N PHE A 154 -13.98 -7.50 3.79
CA PHE A 154 -13.85 -6.65 4.96
C PHE A 154 -14.88 -7.02 6.04
N ASP A 155 -16.15 -7.18 5.68
CA ASP A 155 -17.22 -7.58 6.59
C ASP A 155 -16.96 -8.96 7.21
N LYS A 156 -16.45 -9.89 6.43
CA LYS A 156 -16.04 -11.21 6.90
C LYS A 156 -14.91 -11.13 7.95
N LEU A 157 -13.90 -10.30 7.72
CA LEU A 157 -12.84 -10.08 8.70
C LEU A 157 -13.38 -9.40 9.96
N LEU A 158 -14.26 -8.41 9.82
CA LEU A 158 -14.90 -7.75 10.94
C LEU A 158 -15.73 -8.73 11.78
N ALA A 159 -16.55 -9.57 11.14
CA ALA A 159 -17.30 -10.60 11.83
C ALA A 159 -16.38 -11.58 12.58
N LEU A 160 -15.28 -11.99 11.97
CA LEU A 160 -14.30 -12.87 12.63
C LEU A 160 -13.65 -12.20 13.84
N THR A 161 -13.34 -10.89 13.78
CA THR A 161 -12.79 -10.17 14.93
C THR A 161 -13.75 -10.09 16.09
N LEU A 162 -15.06 -10.03 15.84
CA LEU A 162 -16.10 -10.02 16.87
C LEU A 162 -16.37 -11.40 17.48
N MET A 163 -16.10 -12.47 16.73
CA MET A 163 -16.41 -13.85 17.13
C MET A 163 -15.23 -14.58 17.79
N LEU A 164 -14.01 -14.16 17.52
CA LEU A 164 -12.83 -14.81 18.08
C LEU A 164 -12.53 -14.28 19.49
N PRO A 165 -12.24 -15.19 20.44
CA PRO A 165 -11.73 -14.78 21.74
C PRO A 165 -10.28 -14.27 21.56
N TRP A 166 -10.12 -12.96 21.47
CA TRP A 166 -8.81 -12.33 21.49
C TRP A 166 -8.30 -12.37 22.93
N GLY A 167 -7.57 -13.44 23.28
CA GLY A 167 -6.93 -13.55 24.61
C GLY A 167 -5.86 -12.46 24.76
N ASN A 168 -5.66 -12.02 26.01
CA ASN A 168 -4.69 -10.99 26.42
C ASN A 168 -3.20 -11.40 26.24
N GLU A 169 -2.87 -12.34 25.39
CA GLU A 169 -1.53 -12.91 25.23
C GLU A 169 -0.59 -12.17 24.26
N GLN A 170 -0.92 -10.93 23.86
CA GLN A 170 -0.02 -10.15 22.99
C GLN A 170 0.46 -8.84 23.63
N ALA A 171 0.57 -8.82 24.95
CA ALA A 171 1.30 -7.79 25.67
C ALA A 171 2.59 -8.41 26.26
N ALA A 172 3.51 -8.84 25.41
CA ALA A 172 4.89 -9.16 25.78
C ALA A 172 5.83 -8.87 24.62
#